data_170b5e7aedd2ba2dd20b22353f806334
#
_entry.id   170b5e7aedd2ba2dd20b22353f806334
#
_cell.length_a   1.000
_cell.length_b   1.000
_cell.length_c   1.000
_cell.angle_alpha   90.00
_cell.angle_beta   90.00
_cell.angle_gamma   90.00
#
_symmetry.space_group_name_H-M   'P 1'
#
loop_
_entity.id
_entity.type
_entity.pdbx_description
1 polymer ?
#
loop_
_entity_poly.entity_id
_entity_poly.type
_entity_poly.pdbx_seq_one_letter_code
_entity_poly.pdbx_strand_id
1 'polypeptide(L)' 'AMDADKELDTRGLNCPLPILKAKKALADMRSGEVLKVVATDPGSVRDFQAFARQTGNELVDQSSNDKEFVHYLRRR' A
#
# COMPACT_ATOMS: atom_id res chain seq x y z
N ALA A 1 -0.50 3.04 15.80
CA ALA A 1 0.17 2.28 14.75
C ALA A 1 -0.47 0.92 14.60
N MET A 2 -0.59 0.46 13.37
CA MET A 2 -1.22 -0.82 13.04
C MET A 2 -0.14 -1.86 12.81
N ASP A 3 -0.37 -3.08 13.28
CA ASP A 3 0.53 -4.18 13.01
C ASP A 3 0.33 -4.67 11.58
N ALA A 4 1.43 -4.90 10.87
CA ALA A 4 1.40 -5.40 9.51
C ALA A 4 2.07 -6.76 9.46
N ASP A 5 1.56 -7.63 8.59
CA ASP A 5 2.14 -8.95 8.38
C ASP A 5 3.35 -8.86 7.43
N LYS A 6 3.34 -7.86 6.58
CA LYS A 6 4.43 -7.64 5.62
C LYS A 6 4.61 -6.15 5.41
N GLU A 7 5.86 -5.74 5.19
CA GLU A 7 6.21 -4.35 4.94
C GLU A 7 6.90 -4.24 3.60
N LEU A 8 6.53 -3.22 2.83
CA LEU A 8 7.03 -2.99 1.48
C LEU A 8 7.56 -1.56 1.38
N ASP A 9 8.83 -1.44 1.03
CA ASP A 9 9.48 -0.14 0.85
C ASP A 9 9.41 0.24 -0.63
N THR A 10 8.66 1.30 -0.94
CA THR A 10 8.57 1.84 -2.30
C THR A 10 9.07 3.28 -2.35
N ARG A 11 9.90 3.68 -1.36
CA ARG A 11 10.46 5.03 -1.34
C ARG A 11 11.32 5.25 -2.58
N GLY A 12 11.22 6.45 -3.13
CA GLY A 12 11.96 6.82 -4.33
C GLY A 12 11.32 6.37 -5.64
N LEU A 13 10.26 5.58 -5.57
CA LEU A 13 9.57 5.09 -6.77
C LEU A 13 8.37 5.98 -7.09
N ASN A 14 8.12 6.16 -8.39
CA ASN A 14 7.00 6.96 -8.88
C ASN A 14 5.91 6.08 -9.47
N CYS A 15 4.69 6.64 -9.57
CA CYS A 15 3.57 5.99 -10.22
C CYS A 15 3.97 5.42 -11.58
N PRO A 16 3.63 4.18 -11.92
CA PRO A 16 2.77 3.26 -11.18
C PRO A 16 3.53 2.22 -10.34
N LEU A 17 4.82 2.42 -10.10
CA LEU A 17 5.68 1.39 -9.50
C LEU A 17 5.25 0.97 -8.09
N PRO A 18 4.86 1.92 -7.18
CA PRO A 18 4.39 1.48 -5.87
C PRO A 18 3.18 0.53 -5.95
N ILE A 19 2.25 0.81 -6.85
CA ILE A 19 1.07 -0.03 -7.05
C ILE A 19 1.46 -1.42 -7.58
N LEU A 20 2.36 -1.46 -8.56
CA LEU A 20 2.79 -2.74 -9.15
C LEU A 20 3.49 -3.61 -8.11
N LYS A 21 4.34 -3.01 -7.27
CA LYS A 21 5.02 -3.75 -6.22
C LYS A 21 4.06 -4.24 -5.15
N ALA A 22 3.08 -3.41 -4.77
CA ALA A 22 2.07 -3.80 -3.80
C ALA A 22 1.20 -4.94 -4.33
N LYS A 23 0.82 -4.87 -5.59
CA LYS A 23 0.03 -5.93 -6.22
C LYS A 23 0.76 -7.27 -6.14
N LYS A 24 2.05 -7.28 -6.45
CA LYS A 24 2.87 -8.48 -6.38
C LYS A 24 2.98 -8.99 -4.95
N ALA A 25 3.22 -8.09 -3.99
CA ALA A 25 3.34 -8.48 -2.59
C ALA A 25 2.04 -9.08 -2.07
N LEU A 26 0.90 -8.47 -2.39
CA LEU A 26 -0.41 -8.96 -1.95
C LEU A 26 -0.72 -10.34 -2.54
N ALA A 27 -0.26 -10.60 -3.77
CA ALA A 27 -0.49 -11.89 -4.41
C ALA A 27 0.15 -13.05 -3.64
N ASP A 28 1.23 -12.78 -2.91
CA ASP A 28 1.94 -13.78 -2.13
C ASP A 28 1.43 -13.87 -0.68
N MET A 29 0.45 -13.04 -0.32
CA MET A 29 -0.08 -12.98 1.03
C MET A 29 -1.39 -13.77 1.13
N ARG A 30 -1.79 -14.06 2.37
CA ARG A 30 -3.06 -14.74 2.64
C ARG A 30 -4.17 -13.74 2.82
N SER A 31 -5.39 -14.19 2.55
CA SER A 31 -6.59 -13.40 2.81
C SER A 31 -6.60 -12.90 4.25
N GLY A 32 -6.86 -11.62 4.43
CA GLY A 32 -6.92 -11.00 5.77
C GLY A 32 -5.61 -10.45 6.28
N GLU A 33 -4.49 -10.81 5.66
CA GLU A 33 -3.20 -10.26 6.06
C GLU A 33 -3.05 -8.81 5.62
N VAL A 34 -2.28 -8.04 6.38
CA VAL A 34 -2.11 -6.60 6.18
C VAL A 34 -0.71 -6.31 5.64
N LEU A 35 -0.67 -5.55 4.56
CA LEU A 35 0.56 -5.05 3.95
C LEU A 35 0.73 -3.58 4.29
N LYS A 36 1.89 -3.22 4.83
CA LYS A 36 2.27 -1.83 5.03
C LYS A 36 3.16 -1.39 3.89
N VAL A 37 2.76 -0.34 3.18
CA VAL A 37 3.54 0.22 2.06
C VAL A 37 4.01 1.61 2.45
N VAL A 38 5.31 1.84 2.34
CA VAL A 38 5.90 3.16 2.56
C VAL A 38 6.30 3.73 1.21
N ALA A 39 5.83 4.92 0.89
CA ALA A 39 6.06 5.57 -0.40
C ALA A 39 6.46 7.02 -0.19
N THR A 40 7.10 7.61 -1.19
CA THR A 40 7.44 9.03 -1.18
C THR A 40 6.72 9.80 -2.29
N ASP A 41 6.04 9.10 -3.21
CA ASP A 41 5.27 9.73 -4.27
C ASP A 41 3.92 10.21 -3.71
N PRO A 42 3.65 11.53 -3.75
CA PRO A 42 2.35 12.05 -3.27
C PRO A 42 1.16 11.44 -4.01
N GLY A 43 1.33 11.07 -5.27
CA GLY A 43 0.28 10.44 -6.06
C GLY A 43 -0.13 9.08 -5.53
N SER A 44 0.71 8.44 -4.70
CA SER A 44 0.41 7.13 -4.15
C SER A 44 -0.85 7.13 -3.29
N VAL A 45 -1.19 8.27 -2.66
CA VAL A 45 -2.39 8.36 -1.83
C VAL A 45 -3.64 8.04 -2.65
N ARG A 46 -3.82 8.74 -3.79
CA ARG A 46 -4.96 8.49 -4.67
C ARG A 46 -4.86 7.15 -5.38
N ASP A 47 -3.64 6.78 -5.77
CA ASP A 47 -3.41 5.53 -6.48
C ASP A 47 -3.85 4.33 -5.65
N PHE A 48 -3.53 4.31 -4.36
CA PHE A 48 -3.92 3.21 -3.49
C PHE A 48 -5.42 3.23 -3.17
N GLN A 49 -6.04 4.40 -3.12
CA GLN A 49 -7.49 4.48 -2.99
C GLN A 49 -8.18 3.84 -4.19
N ALA A 50 -7.72 4.16 -5.41
CA ALA A 50 -8.27 3.57 -6.63
C ALA A 50 -7.98 2.07 -6.70
N PHE A 51 -6.77 1.67 -6.34
CA PHE A 51 -6.36 0.26 -6.33
C PHE A 51 -7.26 -0.57 -5.41
N ALA A 52 -7.53 -0.05 -4.22
CA ALA A 52 -8.39 -0.75 -3.26
C ALA A 52 -9.80 -0.94 -3.83
N ARG A 53 -10.36 0.11 -4.44
CA ARG A 53 -11.68 0.02 -5.04
C ARG A 53 -11.73 -0.99 -6.19
N GLN A 54 -10.69 -1.02 -7.01
CA GLN A 54 -10.65 -1.87 -8.21
C GLN A 54 -10.40 -3.33 -7.88
N THR A 55 -9.64 -3.60 -6.82
CA THR A 55 -9.24 -4.98 -6.50
C THR A 55 -10.06 -5.62 -5.39
N GLY A 56 -10.73 -4.81 -4.58
CA GLY A 56 -11.43 -5.31 -3.41
C GLY A 56 -10.55 -5.52 -2.20
N ASN A 57 -9.24 -5.25 -2.30
CA ASN A 57 -8.39 -5.21 -1.11
C ASN A 57 -8.77 -3.98 -0.29
N GLU A 58 -8.84 -4.15 1.03
CA GLU A 58 -9.28 -3.07 1.90
C GLU A 58 -8.14 -2.10 2.20
N LEU A 59 -8.36 -0.81 1.93
CA LEU A 59 -7.44 0.24 2.37
C LEU A 59 -7.79 0.56 3.82
N VAL A 60 -7.03 0.00 4.74
CA VAL A 60 -7.34 0.07 6.17
C VAL A 60 -6.99 1.43 6.74
N ASP A 61 -5.86 1.98 6.33
CA ASP A 61 -5.39 3.26 6.84
C ASP A 61 -4.39 3.88 5.89
N GLN A 62 -4.34 5.19 5.89
CA GLN A 62 -3.32 5.99 5.20
C GLN A 62 -2.88 7.11 6.11
N SER A 63 -1.58 7.37 6.14
CA SER A 63 -1.04 8.50 6.89
C SER A 63 0.11 9.11 6.12
N SER A 64 0.41 10.36 6.42
CA SER A 64 1.58 11.04 5.88
C SER A 64 2.39 11.61 7.02
N ASN A 65 3.70 11.57 6.87
CA ASN A 65 4.63 12.08 7.84
C ASN A 65 5.81 12.65 7.07
N ASP A 66 5.96 13.97 7.12
CA ASP A 66 7.02 14.65 6.39
C ASP A 66 6.89 14.39 4.88
N LYS A 67 7.82 13.67 4.29
CA LYS A 67 7.82 13.36 2.86
C LYS A 67 7.45 11.93 2.57
N GLU A 68 6.94 11.21 3.57
CA GLU A 68 6.57 9.81 3.41
C GLU A 68 5.06 9.63 3.56
N PHE A 69 4.56 8.65 2.82
CA PHE A 69 3.16 8.27 2.83
C PHE A 69 3.10 6.80 3.17
N VAL A 70 2.27 6.44 4.15
CA VAL A 70 2.15 5.06 4.63
C VAL A 70 0.74 4.57 4.35
N HIS A 71 0.66 3.41 3.70
CA HIS A 71 -0.61 2.80 3.32
C HIS A 71 -0.71 1.41 3.92
N TYR A 72 -1.84 1.10 4.55
CA TYR A 72 -2.11 -0.24 5.08
C TYR A 72 -3.23 -0.87 4.27
N LEU A 73 -2.94 -2.01 3.67
CA LEU A 73 -3.87 -2.73 2.80
C LEU A 73 -4.09 -4.13 3.34
N ARG A 74 -5.36 -4.51 3.53
CA ARG A 74 -5.71 -5.87 3.94
C ARG A 74 -6.05 -6.66 2.68
N ARG A 75 -5.39 -7.80 2.52
CA ARG A 75 -5.65 -8.66 1.38
C ARG A 75 -7.06 -9.24 1.44
N ARG A 76 -7.74 -9.13 0.34
CA ARG A 76 -9.08 -9.69 0.14
C ARG A 76 -9.11 -11.20 0.28
#